data_e4d92ec3e4a747c0ae8c40195684d4e0
#
_entry.id   e4d92ec3e4a747c0ae8c40195684d4e0
#
_cell.length_a   1.000
_cell.length_b   1.000
_cell.length_c   1.000
_cell.angle_alpha   90.00
_cell.angle_beta   90.00
_cell.angle_gamma   90.00
#
_symmetry.space_group_name_H-M   'P 1'
#
loop_
_entity.id
_entity.type
_entity.pdbx_description
1 polymer ?
#
loop_
_entity_poly.entity_id
_entity_poly.type
_entity_poly.pdbx_seq_one_letter_code
_entity_poly.pdbx_strand_id
1 'polypeptide(L)'
;LAATGKCHLTDAAIISEFERRGHKVEIVWEPDVFLPYHPNAMTLTGLTADGRKALEMTVYSVGGGAIKIEGDPDEAETPDVYTKNSLSEIMAYCEQTGRDFWEYVEECEGPAIWEYLHRVWETMKQSVTDGLAQEGRLPGPLNLRRKAAQYHVKAEGYRDNLKSRGLTFAYALAVSEQNASGGVIVTAPTCGSSGVLPGVLYHIWKSRNLPEKRILHALATAGLIGNVVKQNASISGAEVGCQGEVGVA
;
A
#
# COMPACT_ATOMS: atom_id res chain seq x y z
N LEU A 1 12.44 12.80 0.57
CA LEU A 1 11.41 12.62 1.63
C LEU A 1 10.88 13.94 2.19
N ALA A 2 11.72 14.98 2.35
CA ALA A 2 11.29 16.24 2.96
C ALA A 2 10.14 16.93 2.19
N ALA A 3 10.21 16.99 0.87
CA ALA A 3 9.18 17.62 0.04
C ALA A 3 7.83 16.88 0.05
N THR A 4 7.84 15.56 0.22
CA THR A 4 6.63 14.72 0.10
C THR A 4 6.16 14.14 1.44
N GLY A 5 7.05 13.92 2.42
CA GLY A 5 6.77 13.18 3.65
C GLY A 5 6.27 14.02 4.83
N LYS A 6 6.57 15.32 4.86
CA LYS A 6 6.26 16.19 6.01
C LYS A 6 4.78 16.24 6.40
N CYS A 7 3.88 16.04 5.44
CA CYS A 7 2.43 16.03 5.67
C CYS A 7 1.83 14.61 5.71
N HIS A 8 2.65 13.57 5.65
CA HIS A 8 2.23 12.17 5.56
C HIS A 8 2.71 11.31 6.74
N LEU A 9 2.87 11.91 7.92
CA LEU A 9 3.27 11.24 9.17
C LEU A 9 4.66 10.57 9.12
N THR A 10 5.51 10.93 8.16
CA THR A 10 6.87 10.37 8.02
C THR A 10 7.73 10.68 9.24
N ASP A 11 7.64 11.91 9.76
CA ASP A 11 8.29 12.34 11.00
C ASP A 11 7.82 11.50 12.20
N ALA A 12 6.53 11.36 12.39
CA ALA A 12 5.96 10.59 13.48
C ALA A 12 6.41 9.11 13.43
N ALA A 13 6.45 8.52 12.23
CA ALA A 13 6.91 7.15 12.03
C ALA A 13 8.39 6.98 12.39
N ILE A 14 9.25 7.90 11.93
CA ILE A 14 10.69 7.88 12.23
C ILE A 14 10.93 8.07 13.72
N ILE A 15 10.36 9.12 14.32
CA ILE A 15 10.54 9.44 15.75
C ILE A 15 10.09 8.26 16.61
N SER A 16 8.89 7.74 16.39
CA SER A 16 8.36 6.64 17.19
C SER A 16 9.22 5.38 17.14
N GLU A 17 9.79 5.05 15.99
CA GLU A 17 10.64 3.86 15.83
C GLU A 17 11.98 4.02 16.56
N PHE A 18 12.61 5.19 16.50
CA PHE A 18 13.85 5.45 17.24
C PHE A 18 13.63 5.57 18.74
N GLU A 19 12.56 6.24 19.18
CA GLU A 19 12.20 6.34 20.59
C GLU A 19 11.90 4.97 21.22
N ARG A 20 11.21 4.09 20.48
CA ARG A 20 10.96 2.70 20.91
C ARG A 20 12.27 1.94 21.15
N ARG A 21 13.35 2.31 20.46
CA ARG A 21 14.71 1.75 20.65
C ARG A 21 15.55 2.54 21.64
N GLY A 22 15.00 3.54 22.31
CA GLY A 22 15.70 4.35 23.32
C GLY A 22 16.60 5.45 22.75
N HIS A 23 16.42 5.81 21.48
CA HIS A 23 17.18 6.88 20.83
C HIS A 23 16.35 8.16 20.69
N LYS A 24 16.98 9.30 20.97
CA LYS A 24 16.39 10.61 20.70
C LYS A 24 16.71 11.02 19.26
N VAL A 25 15.71 11.52 18.54
CA VAL A 25 15.84 11.94 17.14
C VAL A 25 15.44 13.39 16.97
N GLU A 26 16.20 14.08 16.16
CA GLU A 26 15.89 15.39 15.62
C GLU A 26 15.82 15.29 14.09
N ILE A 27 14.77 15.82 13.48
CA ILE A 27 14.57 15.77 12.03
C ILE A 27 14.86 17.15 11.45
N VAL A 28 15.84 17.21 10.55
CA VAL A 28 16.14 18.39 9.73
C VAL A 28 15.48 18.20 8.37
N TRP A 29 14.62 19.15 7.99
CA TRP A 29 13.88 19.12 6.74
C TRP A 29 14.56 19.96 5.68
N GLU A 30 14.99 19.33 4.59
CA GLU A 30 15.65 19.95 3.44
C GLU A 30 14.85 19.69 2.14
N PRO A 31 13.71 20.36 1.95
CA PRO A 31 12.78 20.07 0.84
C PRO A 31 13.35 20.38 -0.55
N ASP A 32 14.34 21.24 -0.63
CA ASP A 32 14.95 21.69 -1.88
C ASP A 32 16.23 20.91 -2.26
N VAL A 33 16.62 19.93 -1.41
CA VAL A 33 17.80 19.09 -1.65
C VAL A 33 17.37 17.77 -2.27
N PHE A 34 17.90 17.48 -3.45
CA PHE A 34 17.69 16.22 -4.18
C PHE A 34 19.01 15.50 -4.35
N LEU A 35 19.08 14.25 -3.88
CA LEU A 35 20.29 13.45 -4.07
C LEU A 35 20.32 12.84 -5.47
N PRO A 36 21.53 12.66 -6.07
CA PRO A 36 21.66 12.25 -7.47
C PRO A 36 21.09 10.87 -7.79
N TYR A 37 21.15 9.93 -6.82
CA TYR A 37 20.68 8.56 -7.04
C TYR A 37 19.16 8.48 -7.08
N HIS A 38 18.47 9.11 -6.11
CA HIS A 38 17.01 9.12 -6.04
C HIS A 38 16.54 10.34 -5.22
N PRO A 39 15.48 11.05 -5.67
CA PRO A 39 15.03 12.27 -5.00
C PRO A 39 14.38 12.02 -3.63
N ASN A 40 13.92 10.80 -3.37
CA ASN A 40 13.24 10.45 -2.12
C ASN A 40 14.22 9.82 -1.12
N ALA A 41 15.08 10.63 -0.55
CA ALA A 41 16.19 10.22 0.31
C ALA A 41 16.08 10.72 1.75
N MET A 42 16.78 10.05 2.66
CA MET A 42 16.99 10.44 4.04
C MET A 42 18.42 10.08 4.46
N THR A 43 19.14 11.01 5.07
CA THR A 43 20.44 10.76 5.68
C THR A 43 20.29 10.65 7.20
N LEU A 44 20.73 9.54 7.76
CA LEU A 44 20.78 9.28 9.21
C LEU A 44 22.19 9.58 9.72
N THR A 45 22.31 10.51 10.67
CA THR A 45 23.58 10.83 11.33
C THR A 45 23.51 10.47 12.79
N GLY A 46 24.30 9.48 13.19
CA GLY A 46 24.50 9.12 14.60
C GLY A 46 25.51 10.04 15.26
N LEU A 47 25.12 10.64 16.38
CA LEU A 47 25.99 11.51 17.17
C LEU A 47 26.39 10.81 18.49
N THR A 48 27.64 11.01 18.88
CA THR A 48 28.13 10.64 20.22
C THR A 48 27.57 11.60 21.28
N ALA A 49 27.72 11.26 22.57
CA ALA A 49 27.22 12.08 23.69
C ALA A 49 27.84 13.51 23.72
N ASP A 50 29.03 13.67 23.15
CA ASP A 50 29.71 14.96 23.00
C ASP A 50 29.40 15.68 21.67
N GLY A 51 28.40 15.18 20.92
CA GLY A 51 27.89 15.80 19.70
C GLY A 51 28.73 15.56 18.44
N ARG A 52 29.76 14.70 18.50
CA ARG A 52 30.55 14.35 17.32
C ARG A 52 29.84 13.31 16.46
N LYS A 53 29.96 13.44 15.14
CA LYS A 53 29.46 12.49 14.17
C LYS A 53 30.19 11.14 14.32
N ALA A 54 29.45 10.09 14.63
CA ALA A 54 29.96 8.72 14.80
C ALA A 54 29.61 7.82 13.60
N LEU A 55 28.45 8.03 13.00
CA LEU A 55 27.94 7.23 11.89
C LEU A 55 27.14 8.13 10.94
N GLU A 56 27.20 7.81 9.66
CA GLU A 56 26.30 8.38 8.65
C GLU A 56 25.87 7.32 7.66
N MET A 57 24.60 7.33 7.31
CA MET A 57 24.03 6.41 6.36
C MET A 57 22.95 7.12 5.56
N THR A 58 23.00 7.01 4.24
CA THR A 58 21.96 7.52 3.34
C THR A 58 21.07 6.37 2.89
N VAL A 59 19.76 6.59 3.01
CA VAL A 59 18.73 5.62 2.66
C VAL A 59 17.77 6.24 1.65
N TYR A 60 17.43 5.50 0.62
CA TYR A 60 16.50 5.90 -0.43
C TYR A 60 15.21 5.10 -0.32
N SER A 61 14.06 5.78 -0.36
CA SER A 61 12.75 5.14 -0.51
C SER A 61 12.41 5.10 -1.98
N VAL A 62 12.52 3.91 -2.59
CA VAL A 62 12.43 3.74 -4.05
C VAL A 62 11.03 3.34 -4.53
N GLY A 63 10.06 3.32 -3.62
CA GLY A 63 8.65 3.03 -3.92
C GLY A 63 8.20 1.66 -3.42
N GLY A 64 6.89 1.49 -3.25
CA GLY A 64 6.29 0.21 -2.81
C GLY A 64 6.76 -0.31 -1.45
N GLY A 65 7.33 0.55 -0.60
CA GLY A 65 7.93 0.18 0.68
C GLY A 65 9.39 -0.29 0.59
N ALA A 66 9.94 -0.41 -0.62
CA ALA A 66 11.33 -0.78 -0.81
C ALA A 66 12.28 0.37 -0.42
N ILE A 67 13.38 0.00 0.22
CA ILE A 67 14.46 0.93 0.59
C ILE A 67 15.78 0.45 -0.01
N LYS A 68 16.66 1.39 -0.32
CA LYS A 68 18.04 1.12 -0.73
C LYS A 68 18.99 1.94 0.14
N ILE A 69 20.06 1.32 0.61
CA ILE A 69 21.09 1.97 1.42
C ILE A 69 22.26 2.34 0.49
N GLU A 70 22.79 3.56 0.60
CA GLU A 70 23.93 3.99 -0.18
C GLU A 70 25.17 3.16 0.17
N GLY A 71 25.81 2.62 -0.86
CA GLY A 71 27.02 1.78 -0.70
C GLY A 71 26.77 0.32 -0.38
N ASP A 72 25.54 -0.09 -0.11
CA ASP A 72 25.23 -1.51 -0.04
C ASP A 72 25.27 -2.10 -1.45
N PRO A 73 25.83 -3.34 -1.61
CA PRO A 73 25.70 -4.06 -2.85
C PRO A 73 24.20 -4.19 -3.20
N ASP A 74 23.89 -4.11 -4.47
CA ASP A 74 22.51 -4.40 -4.89
C ASP A 74 22.10 -5.73 -4.26
N GLU A 75 21.00 -5.74 -3.53
CA GLU A 75 20.45 -6.98 -2.98
C GLU A 75 20.43 -7.99 -4.13
N ALA A 76 20.91 -9.22 -3.85
CA ALA A 76 20.82 -10.29 -4.82
C ALA A 76 19.39 -10.30 -5.36
N GLU A 77 19.24 -9.99 -6.65
CA GLU A 77 17.92 -9.87 -7.26
C GLU A 77 17.12 -11.09 -6.85
N THR A 78 16.05 -10.85 -6.12
CA THR A 78 15.08 -11.92 -5.82
C THR A 78 14.67 -12.47 -7.17
N PRO A 79 14.84 -13.78 -7.42
CA PRO A 79 14.58 -14.32 -8.74
C PRO A 79 13.17 -13.92 -9.18
N ASP A 80 13.08 -13.35 -10.37
CA ASP A 80 11.80 -12.96 -10.95
C ASP A 80 10.98 -14.22 -11.23
N VAL A 81 9.96 -14.47 -10.44
CA VAL A 81 9.11 -15.66 -10.58
C VAL A 81 8.13 -15.54 -11.75
N TYR A 82 7.86 -14.31 -12.21
CA TYR A 82 6.99 -14.05 -13.33
C TYR A 82 7.80 -13.81 -14.60
N THR A 83 7.67 -14.72 -15.57
CA THR A 83 8.40 -14.64 -16.85
C THR A 83 7.73 -13.75 -17.90
N LYS A 84 6.50 -13.31 -17.65
CA LYS A 84 5.70 -12.47 -18.55
C LYS A 84 5.46 -11.11 -17.94
N ASN A 85 5.83 -10.06 -18.68
CA ASN A 85 5.88 -8.69 -18.19
C ASN A 85 4.73 -7.81 -18.70
N SER A 86 3.87 -8.34 -19.54
CA SER A 86 2.71 -7.63 -20.09
C SER A 86 1.41 -8.42 -19.93
N LEU A 87 0.30 -7.71 -19.80
CA LEU A 87 -1.01 -8.34 -19.72
C LEU A 87 -1.34 -9.14 -20.96
N SER A 88 -0.93 -8.69 -22.15
CA SER A 88 -1.15 -9.40 -23.41
C SER A 88 -0.44 -10.75 -23.45
N GLU A 89 0.80 -10.85 -22.94
CA GLU A 89 1.52 -12.12 -22.86
C GLU A 89 0.88 -13.09 -21.87
N ILE A 90 0.42 -12.57 -20.73
CA ILE A 90 -0.28 -13.37 -19.71
C ILE A 90 -1.61 -13.89 -20.27
N MET A 91 -2.38 -13.04 -20.95
CA MET A 91 -3.65 -13.43 -21.59
C MET A 91 -3.43 -14.52 -22.64
N ALA A 92 -2.47 -14.34 -23.54
CA ALA A 92 -2.15 -15.34 -24.57
C ALA A 92 -1.74 -16.68 -23.96
N TYR A 93 -0.96 -16.66 -22.88
CA TYR A 93 -0.59 -17.88 -22.16
C TYR A 93 -1.80 -18.56 -21.52
N CYS A 94 -2.67 -17.81 -20.87
CA CYS A 94 -3.87 -18.34 -20.25
C CYS A 94 -4.83 -18.94 -21.29
N GLU A 95 -5.01 -18.29 -22.44
CA GLU A 95 -5.81 -18.82 -23.56
C GLU A 95 -5.23 -20.14 -24.11
N GLN A 96 -3.91 -20.21 -24.30
CA GLN A 96 -3.25 -21.40 -24.84
C GLN A 96 -3.29 -22.60 -23.87
N THR A 97 -3.24 -22.33 -22.57
CA THR A 97 -3.19 -23.36 -21.55
C THR A 97 -4.53 -23.70 -20.92
N GLY A 98 -5.58 -22.90 -21.22
CA GLY A 98 -6.91 -23.04 -20.62
C GLY A 98 -6.95 -22.66 -19.13
N ARG A 99 -6.02 -21.83 -18.66
CA ARG A 99 -5.89 -21.41 -17.26
C ARG A 99 -6.52 -20.07 -17.00
N ASP A 100 -7.01 -19.89 -15.76
CA ASP A 100 -7.36 -18.60 -15.22
C ASP A 100 -6.10 -17.85 -14.73
N PHE A 101 -6.19 -16.54 -14.55
CA PHE A 101 -5.07 -15.71 -14.05
C PHE A 101 -4.57 -16.14 -12.67
N TRP A 102 -5.47 -16.52 -11.77
CA TRP A 102 -5.08 -17.00 -10.44
C TRP A 102 -4.33 -18.34 -10.49
N GLU A 103 -4.60 -19.20 -11.47
CA GLU A 103 -3.86 -20.46 -11.68
C GLU A 103 -2.45 -20.20 -12.22
N TYR A 104 -2.29 -19.16 -13.05
CA TYR A 104 -0.96 -18.70 -13.47
C TYR A 104 -0.15 -18.15 -12.28
N VAL A 105 -0.79 -17.41 -11.36
CA VAL A 105 -0.14 -16.97 -10.11
C VAL A 105 0.31 -18.16 -9.27
N GLU A 106 -0.55 -19.16 -9.06
CA GLU A 106 -0.19 -20.37 -8.30
C GLU A 106 0.96 -21.14 -8.95
N GLU A 107 1.01 -21.19 -10.28
CA GLU A 107 2.11 -21.82 -11.01
C GLU A 107 3.44 -21.10 -10.78
N CYS A 108 3.45 -19.77 -10.78
CA CYS A 108 4.65 -18.96 -10.60
C CYS A 108 5.13 -18.92 -9.14
N GLU A 109 4.22 -18.73 -8.19
CA GLU A 109 4.52 -18.49 -6.77
C GLU A 109 4.52 -19.77 -5.93
N GLY A 110 3.91 -20.85 -6.45
CA GLY A 110 3.67 -22.07 -5.69
C GLY A 110 2.54 -21.98 -4.68
N PRO A 111 2.19 -23.09 -4.01
CA PRO A 111 1.01 -23.18 -3.14
C PRO A 111 1.09 -22.31 -1.87
N ALA A 112 2.27 -21.86 -1.46
CA ALA A 112 2.46 -20.99 -0.29
C ALA A 112 1.80 -19.62 -0.46
N ILE A 113 1.52 -19.19 -1.70
CA ILE A 113 0.83 -17.92 -2.00
C ILE A 113 -0.54 -17.84 -1.31
N TRP A 114 -1.26 -18.96 -1.16
CA TRP A 114 -2.59 -18.95 -0.58
C TRP A 114 -2.60 -18.59 0.91
N GLU A 115 -1.62 -19.03 1.67
CA GLU A 115 -1.47 -18.63 3.07
C GLU A 115 -1.13 -17.14 3.18
N TYR A 116 -0.28 -16.63 2.30
CA TYR A 116 0.04 -15.20 2.22
C TYR A 116 -1.21 -14.37 1.89
N LEU A 117 -1.95 -14.75 0.84
CA LEU A 117 -3.17 -14.03 0.43
C LEU A 117 -4.29 -14.13 1.48
N HIS A 118 -4.35 -15.22 2.24
CA HIS A 118 -5.25 -15.32 3.39
C HIS A 118 -4.92 -14.23 4.44
N ARG A 119 -3.64 -14.07 4.82
CA ARG A 119 -3.22 -13.01 5.75
C ARG A 119 -3.50 -11.61 5.18
N VAL A 120 -3.28 -11.41 3.89
CA VAL A 120 -3.64 -10.16 3.19
C VAL A 120 -5.14 -9.88 3.33
N TRP A 121 -5.98 -10.87 3.09
CA TRP A 121 -7.44 -10.74 3.21
C TRP A 121 -7.88 -10.43 4.63
N GLU A 122 -7.33 -11.11 5.63
CA GLU A 122 -7.62 -10.82 7.05
C GLU A 122 -7.26 -9.36 7.40
N THR A 123 -6.10 -8.87 6.94
CA THR A 123 -5.68 -7.48 7.13
C THR A 123 -6.63 -6.51 6.44
N MET A 124 -7.08 -6.80 5.22
CA MET A 124 -8.07 -5.98 4.51
C MET A 124 -9.40 -5.91 5.26
N LYS A 125 -9.92 -7.06 5.74
CA LYS A 125 -11.15 -7.11 6.55
C LYS A 125 -11.02 -6.30 7.83
N GLN A 126 -9.89 -6.43 8.51
CA GLN A 126 -9.62 -5.71 9.76
C GLN A 126 -9.56 -4.20 9.50
N SER A 127 -8.85 -3.75 8.46
CA SER A 127 -8.75 -2.33 8.14
C SER A 127 -10.10 -1.68 7.80
N VAL A 128 -11.01 -2.40 7.13
CA VAL A 128 -12.38 -1.94 6.90
C VAL A 128 -13.12 -1.81 8.23
N THR A 129 -13.05 -2.83 9.09
CA THR A 129 -13.74 -2.87 10.38
C THR A 129 -13.27 -1.74 11.30
N ASP A 130 -11.95 -1.59 11.43
CA ASP A 130 -11.34 -0.55 12.25
C ASP A 130 -11.69 0.86 11.76
N GLY A 131 -11.67 1.07 10.43
CA GLY A 131 -12.02 2.34 9.84
C GLY A 131 -13.49 2.73 10.04
N LEU A 132 -14.40 1.76 10.00
CA LEU A 132 -15.81 1.98 10.28
C LEU A 132 -16.09 2.25 11.77
N ALA A 133 -15.27 1.74 12.66
CA ALA A 133 -15.41 1.93 14.10
C ALA A 133 -14.87 3.29 14.58
N GLN A 134 -14.11 4.01 13.75
CA GLN A 134 -13.47 5.26 14.11
C GLN A 134 -14.26 6.48 13.64
N GLU A 135 -14.37 7.47 14.52
CA GLU A 135 -14.99 8.77 14.26
C GLU A 135 -14.00 9.92 14.53
N GLY A 136 -14.44 11.15 14.36
CA GLY A 136 -13.64 12.33 14.65
C GLY A 136 -12.96 12.91 13.42
N ARG A 137 -11.67 13.23 13.53
CA ARG A 137 -10.91 13.92 12.48
C ARG A 137 -9.63 13.18 12.13
N LEU A 138 -9.27 13.29 10.85
CA LEU A 138 -7.99 12.79 10.36
C LEU A 138 -6.86 13.73 10.79
N PRO A 139 -5.65 13.20 11.04
CA PRO A 139 -4.47 14.01 11.28
C PRO A 139 -4.12 14.86 10.04
N GLY A 140 -3.32 15.90 10.28
CA GLY A 140 -2.83 16.79 9.22
C GLY A 140 -3.50 18.17 9.21
N PRO A 141 -2.96 19.09 8.40
CA PRO A 141 -3.35 20.51 8.43
C PRO A 141 -4.77 20.80 7.95
N LEU A 142 -5.35 19.91 7.15
CA LEU A 142 -6.71 20.07 6.60
C LEU A 142 -7.81 19.75 7.61
N ASN A 143 -7.48 19.09 8.72
CA ASN A 143 -8.40 18.76 9.80
C ASN A 143 -9.72 18.09 9.30
N LEU A 144 -9.62 17.19 8.34
CA LEU A 144 -10.76 16.56 7.68
C LEU A 144 -11.54 15.67 8.65
N ARG A 145 -12.86 15.73 8.57
CA ARG A 145 -13.74 14.81 9.32
C ARG A 145 -13.69 13.42 8.69
N ARG A 146 -13.65 12.38 9.53
CA ARG A 146 -13.92 11.01 9.11
C ARG A 146 -15.36 10.89 8.63
N LYS A 147 -15.58 10.16 7.57
CA LYS A 147 -16.88 10.05 6.89
C LYS A 147 -17.35 8.61 6.75
N ALA A 148 -16.43 7.63 6.84
CA ALA A 148 -16.73 6.23 6.56
C ALA A 148 -17.92 5.71 7.37
N ALA A 149 -17.91 5.87 8.70
CA ALA A 149 -18.98 5.44 9.57
C ALA A 149 -20.34 6.08 9.20
N GLN A 150 -20.37 7.39 8.93
CA GLN A 150 -21.60 8.09 8.54
C GLN A 150 -22.13 7.62 7.17
N TYR A 151 -21.23 7.40 6.20
CA TYR A 151 -21.61 6.88 4.89
C TYR A 151 -22.16 5.46 5.00
N HIS A 152 -21.55 4.62 5.85
CA HIS A 152 -22.04 3.28 6.11
C HIS A 152 -23.48 3.29 6.66
N VAL A 153 -23.73 4.06 7.71
CA VAL A 153 -25.08 4.17 8.31
C VAL A 153 -26.09 4.70 7.29
N LYS A 154 -25.75 5.72 6.51
CA LYS A 154 -26.63 6.24 5.46
C LYS A 154 -26.92 5.22 4.37
N ALA A 155 -25.88 4.49 3.94
CA ALA A 155 -25.99 3.49 2.89
C ALA A 155 -26.88 2.32 3.30
N GLU A 156 -26.86 1.92 4.57
CA GLU A 156 -27.77 0.88 5.09
C GLU A 156 -29.25 1.26 4.95
N GLY A 157 -29.58 2.54 4.99
CA GLY A 157 -30.93 3.07 4.76
C GLY A 157 -31.34 3.20 3.29
N TYR A 158 -30.42 3.03 2.35
CA TYR A 158 -30.72 3.11 0.92
C TYR A 158 -31.31 1.79 0.39
N ARG A 159 -31.91 1.86 -0.81
CA ARG A 159 -32.46 0.69 -1.49
C ARG A 159 -31.57 0.28 -2.68
N ASP A 160 -31.55 -1.02 -2.96
CA ASP A 160 -30.98 -1.64 -4.17
C ASP A 160 -29.60 -1.14 -4.57
N ASN A 161 -29.44 -0.69 -5.81
CA ASN A 161 -28.17 -0.26 -6.39
C ASN A 161 -27.53 0.92 -5.63
N LEU A 162 -28.32 1.80 -5.05
CA LEU A 162 -27.80 2.92 -4.28
C LEU A 162 -27.20 2.44 -2.95
N LYS A 163 -27.80 1.45 -2.31
CA LYS A 163 -27.26 0.79 -1.12
C LYS A 163 -25.93 0.13 -1.43
N SER A 164 -25.86 -0.67 -2.50
CA SER A 164 -24.63 -1.35 -2.92
C SER A 164 -23.48 -0.37 -3.17
N ARG A 165 -23.72 0.68 -3.94
CA ARG A 165 -22.73 1.75 -4.18
C ARG A 165 -22.32 2.45 -2.89
N GLY A 166 -23.28 2.84 -2.05
CA GLY A 166 -23.02 3.53 -0.78
C GLY A 166 -22.17 2.71 0.16
N LEU A 167 -22.44 1.41 0.29
CA LEU A 167 -21.64 0.49 1.11
C LEU A 167 -20.23 0.32 0.57
N THR A 168 -20.07 0.13 -0.75
CA THR A 168 -18.73 0.05 -1.36
C THR A 168 -17.91 1.31 -1.08
N PHE A 169 -18.51 2.49 -1.23
CA PHE A 169 -17.87 3.76 -0.89
C PHE A 169 -17.48 3.85 0.60
N ALA A 170 -18.38 3.45 1.49
CA ALA A 170 -18.10 3.48 2.93
C ALA A 170 -16.92 2.58 3.31
N TYR A 171 -16.84 1.38 2.75
CA TYR A 171 -15.73 0.45 2.98
C TYR A 171 -14.40 0.98 2.41
N ALA A 172 -14.42 1.52 1.20
CA ALA A 172 -13.23 2.14 0.61
C ALA A 172 -12.74 3.36 1.41
N LEU A 173 -13.66 4.22 1.86
CA LEU A 173 -13.35 5.34 2.75
C LEU A 173 -12.77 4.87 4.09
N ALA A 174 -13.31 3.80 4.68
CA ALA A 174 -12.83 3.26 5.94
C ALA A 174 -11.34 2.92 5.87
N VAL A 175 -10.90 2.21 4.82
CA VAL A 175 -9.48 1.87 4.61
C VAL A 175 -8.65 3.12 4.30
N SER A 176 -9.17 4.05 3.48
CA SER A 176 -8.46 5.29 3.15
C SER A 176 -8.26 6.17 4.39
N GLU A 177 -9.22 6.20 5.31
CA GLU A 177 -9.11 6.91 6.59
C GLU A 177 -8.15 6.22 7.55
N GLN A 178 -8.04 4.89 7.52
CA GLN A 178 -7.01 4.15 8.23
C GLN A 178 -5.62 4.49 7.69
N ASN A 179 -5.43 4.46 6.37
CA ASN A 179 -4.18 4.88 5.75
C ASN A 179 -3.76 6.30 6.18
N ALA A 180 -4.70 7.26 6.13
CA ALA A 180 -4.44 8.65 6.49
C ALA A 180 -4.15 8.88 7.98
N SER A 181 -4.46 7.94 8.85
CA SER A 181 -4.27 8.05 10.31
C SER A 181 -3.23 7.08 10.89
N GLY A 182 -2.43 6.44 10.05
CA GLY A 182 -1.38 5.53 10.47
C GLY A 182 -1.86 4.13 10.88
N GLY A 183 -3.09 3.76 10.51
CA GLY A 183 -3.59 2.40 10.67
C GLY A 183 -2.93 1.42 9.70
N VAL A 184 -3.05 0.14 10.01
CA VAL A 184 -2.52 -0.93 9.15
C VAL A 184 -3.42 -1.13 7.94
N ILE A 185 -2.83 -1.03 6.75
CA ILE A 185 -3.51 -1.27 5.46
C ILE A 185 -2.65 -2.16 4.56
N VAL A 186 -3.26 -2.74 3.54
CA VAL A 186 -2.53 -3.46 2.50
C VAL A 186 -2.19 -2.51 1.36
N THR A 187 -0.97 -2.61 0.84
CA THR A 187 -0.51 -1.83 -0.31
C THR A 187 -0.17 -2.75 -1.48
N ALA A 188 -0.49 -2.34 -2.70
CA ALA A 188 -0.05 -3.02 -3.91
C ALA A 188 -0.30 -2.17 -5.17
N PRO A 189 0.73 -1.62 -5.79
CA PRO A 189 2.09 -1.39 -5.30
C PRO A 189 2.23 -0.17 -4.40
N THR A 190 1.28 0.77 -4.36
CA THR A 190 1.31 1.97 -3.49
C THR A 190 0.12 2.02 -2.51
N CYS A 191 0.07 3.01 -1.62
CA CYS A 191 -0.98 3.13 -0.60
C CYS A 191 -2.10 4.13 -0.95
N GLY A 192 -1.96 4.96 -1.98
CA GLY A 192 -2.94 6.00 -2.32
C GLY A 192 -4.31 5.45 -2.71
N SER A 193 -4.36 4.32 -3.39
CA SER A 193 -5.57 3.61 -3.80
C SER A 193 -5.93 2.40 -2.91
N SER A 194 -5.25 2.22 -1.77
CA SER A 194 -5.36 1.05 -0.90
C SER A 194 -6.77 0.74 -0.38
N GLY A 195 -7.69 1.69 -0.44
CA GLY A 195 -9.09 1.50 -0.05
C GLY A 195 -9.98 0.87 -1.12
N VAL A 196 -9.60 0.95 -2.39
CA VAL A 196 -10.48 0.57 -3.51
C VAL A 196 -10.70 -0.95 -3.54
N LEU A 197 -9.64 -1.73 -3.65
CA LEU A 197 -9.72 -3.19 -3.73
C LEU A 197 -10.38 -3.81 -2.48
N PRO A 198 -9.95 -3.48 -1.24
CA PRO A 198 -10.62 -4.01 -0.05
C PRO A 198 -12.09 -3.62 0.03
N GLY A 199 -12.45 -2.37 -0.31
CA GLY A 199 -13.83 -1.90 -0.28
C GLY A 199 -14.74 -2.69 -1.23
N VAL A 200 -14.28 -2.94 -2.45
CA VAL A 200 -15.00 -3.73 -3.46
C VAL A 200 -15.12 -5.20 -3.03
N LEU A 201 -14.01 -5.83 -2.65
CA LEU A 201 -14.00 -7.24 -2.26
C LEU A 201 -14.83 -7.49 -0.99
N TYR A 202 -14.72 -6.61 0.00
CA TYR A 202 -15.49 -6.70 1.23
C TYR A 202 -17.01 -6.58 0.97
N HIS A 203 -17.39 -5.64 0.10
CA HIS A 203 -18.78 -5.51 -0.31
C HIS A 203 -19.30 -6.75 -1.03
N ILE A 204 -18.58 -7.27 -2.01
CA ILE A 204 -18.98 -8.47 -2.78
C ILE A 204 -19.04 -9.69 -1.86
N TRP A 205 -18.04 -9.87 -1.00
CA TRP A 205 -18.01 -10.96 -0.02
C TRP A 205 -19.25 -10.95 0.87
N LYS A 206 -19.57 -9.80 1.47
CA LYS A 206 -20.73 -9.64 2.37
C LYS A 206 -22.07 -9.78 1.64
N SER A 207 -22.23 -9.11 0.49
CA SER A 207 -23.51 -9.03 -0.22
C SER A 207 -23.88 -10.32 -0.94
N ARG A 208 -22.89 -11.11 -1.39
CA ARG A 208 -23.09 -12.35 -2.13
C ARG A 208 -22.77 -13.60 -1.34
N ASN A 209 -22.34 -13.46 -0.08
CA ASN A 209 -21.92 -14.55 0.79
C ASN A 209 -20.94 -15.52 0.08
N LEU A 210 -19.93 -14.93 -0.59
CA LEU A 210 -18.96 -15.72 -1.35
C LEU A 210 -18.05 -16.51 -0.41
N PRO A 211 -17.71 -17.77 -0.77
CA PRO A 211 -16.70 -18.52 -0.04
C PRO A 211 -15.33 -17.81 -0.18
N GLU A 212 -14.56 -17.82 0.89
CA GLU A 212 -13.28 -17.13 0.97
C GLU A 212 -12.33 -17.51 -0.17
N LYS A 213 -12.30 -18.76 -0.57
CA LYS A 213 -11.49 -19.23 -1.69
C LYS A 213 -11.69 -18.36 -2.96
N ARG A 214 -12.91 -17.90 -3.25
CA ARG A 214 -13.20 -17.03 -4.39
C ARG A 214 -12.58 -15.65 -4.22
N ILE A 215 -12.51 -15.13 -2.99
CA ILE A 215 -11.86 -13.87 -2.67
C ILE A 215 -10.34 -14.00 -2.84
N LEU A 216 -9.75 -15.10 -2.40
CA LEU A 216 -8.31 -15.35 -2.58
C LEU A 216 -7.93 -15.46 -4.07
N HIS A 217 -8.74 -16.12 -4.90
CA HIS A 217 -8.52 -16.14 -6.36
C HIS A 217 -8.59 -14.73 -6.97
N ALA A 218 -9.56 -13.91 -6.52
CA ALA A 218 -9.66 -12.51 -6.95
C ALA A 218 -8.45 -11.67 -6.50
N LEU A 219 -7.93 -11.90 -5.28
CA LEU A 219 -6.72 -11.26 -4.79
C LEU A 219 -5.48 -11.67 -5.57
N ALA A 220 -5.33 -12.96 -5.90
CA ALA A 220 -4.24 -13.43 -6.76
C ALA A 220 -4.26 -12.72 -8.12
N THR A 221 -5.43 -12.66 -8.75
CA THR A 221 -5.61 -11.94 -10.03
C THR A 221 -5.29 -10.45 -9.89
N ALA A 222 -5.79 -9.79 -8.84
CA ALA A 222 -5.51 -8.37 -8.61
C ALA A 222 -4.02 -8.11 -8.34
N GLY A 223 -3.34 -8.99 -7.59
CA GLY A 223 -1.91 -8.92 -7.34
C GLY A 223 -1.09 -9.05 -8.64
N LEU A 224 -1.48 -9.97 -9.52
CA LEU A 224 -0.87 -10.12 -10.83
C LEU A 224 -0.98 -8.85 -11.67
N ILE A 225 -2.16 -8.23 -11.72
CA ILE A 225 -2.36 -6.95 -12.40
C ILE A 225 -1.47 -5.85 -11.76
N GLY A 226 -1.42 -5.81 -10.43
CA GLY A 226 -0.55 -4.90 -9.69
C GLY A 226 0.94 -5.07 -10.04
N ASN A 227 1.41 -6.30 -10.23
CA ASN A 227 2.78 -6.59 -10.67
C ASN A 227 3.04 -6.08 -12.10
N VAL A 228 2.09 -6.25 -13.01
CA VAL A 228 2.19 -5.69 -14.37
C VAL A 228 2.27 -4.15 -14.34
N VAL A 229 1.46 -3.51 -13.50
CA VAL A 229 1.52 -2.05 -13.30
C VAL A 229 2.88 -1.64 -12.71
N LYS A 230 3.35 -2.33 -11.68
CA LYS A 230 4.65 -2.07 -11.05
C LYS A 230 5.82 -2.16 -12.06
N GLN A 231 5.78 -3.13 -12.94
CA GLN A 231 6.81 -3.34 -13.95
C GLN A 231 6.83 -2.26 -15.04
N ASN A 232 5.66 -1.71 -15.39
CA ASN A 232 5.50 -0.82 -16.54
C ASN A 232 5.29 0.66 -16.15
N ALA A 233 5.18 0.98 -14.87
CA ALA A 233 4.97 2.33 -14.36
C ALA A 233 5.84 2.64 -13.15
N SER A 234 6.14 3.92 -12.92
CA SER A 234 6.81 4.33 -11.69
C SER A 234 5.85 4.27 -10.51
N ILE A 235 6.25 3.53 -9.47
CA ILE A 235 5.56 3.45 -8.17
C ILE A 235 6.16 4.39 -7.12
N SER A 236 7.21 5.14 -7.47
CA SER A 236 7.84 6.11 -6.59
C SER A 236 6.94 7.33 -6.38
N GLY A 237 6.64 7.67 -5.13
CA GLY A 237 5.88 8.87 -4.78
C GLY A 237 6.57 10.19 -5.16
N ALA A 238 7.87 10.15 -5.42
CA ALA A 238 8.64 11.30 -5.93
C ALA A 238 8.44 11.55 -7.44
N GLU A 239 7.93 10.57 -8.17
CA GLU A 239 7.67 10.64 -9.61
C GLU A 239 6.16 10.65 -9.88
N VAL A 240 5.53 9.48 -9.92
CA VAL A 240 4.10 9.31 -10.24
C VAL A 240 3.33 8.69 -9.07
N GLY A 241 3.90 7.71 -8.37
CA GLY A 241 3.30 7.05 -7.22
C GLY A 241 1.93 6.43 -7.53
N CYS A 242 1.00 6.61 -6.61
CA CYS A 242 -0.36 6.08 -6.72
C CYS A 242 -1.17 6.63 -7.92
N GLN A 243 -0.80 7.78 -8.47
CA GLN A 243 -1.45 8.32 -9.67
C GLN A 243 -1.13 7.46 -10.91
N GLY A 244 0.05 6.83 -10.96
CA GLY A 244 0.41 5.87 -12.00
C GLY A 244 -0.49 4.65 -12.01
N GLU A 245 -0.76 4.07 -10.84
CA GLU A 245 -1.69 2.93 -10.72
C GLU A 245 -3.11 3.30 -11.15
N VAL A 246 -3.64 4.37 -10.59
CA VAL A 246 -5.03 4.82 -10.87
C VAL A 246 -5.21 5.26 -12.32
N GLY A 247 -4.17 5.84 -12.93
CA GLY A 247 -4.23 6.30 -14.31
C GLY A 247 -4.05 5.19 -15.35
N VAL A 248 -3.43 4.07 -14.98
CA VAL A 248 -3.20 2.91 -15.88
C VAL A 248 -4.32 1.88 -15.73
N ALA A 249 -4.91 1.73 -14.54
CA ALA A 249 -6.04 0.84 -14.30
C ALA A 249 -7.36 1.40 -14.82
#